data_609d5819cd64525efb48f55d5f8ed802
#
_entry.id   609d5819cd64525efb48f55d5f8ed802
#
_cell.length_a   1.000
_cell.length_b   1.000
_cell.length_c   1.000
_cell.angle_alpha   90.00
_cell.angle_beta   90.00
_cell.angle_gamma   90.00
#
_symmetry.space_group_name_H-M   'P 1'
#
loop_
_entity.id
_entity.type
_entity.pdbx_description
1 polymer ?
#
loop_
_entity_poly.entity_id
_entity_poly.type
_entity_poly.pdbx_seq_one_letter_code
_entity_poly.pdbx_strand_id
1 'polypeptide(L)'
;PNHQTFRNTPLETRANVAYFGTFGYELDVNQLTFEEKEIIKKQISFMKQYRSLFQFGTFYRLKSPFTSNETAWMVVSHDKTQAIVGYYRPLQEVNVGYRRLPLLGLDEDKMYHVNGLDLYGDELMNVGLIISDSSCGENKDGIGDYYSKLYILKERKENE
;
A
#
# COMPACT_ATOMS: atom_id res chain seq x y z
N PRO A 1 2.00 -15.80 12.91
CA PRO A 1 0.64 -16.30 12.69
C PRO A 1 -0.29 -15.87 13.83
N ASN A 2 -1.54 -15.52 13.50
CA ASN A 2 -2.52 -15.03 14.48
C ASN A 2 -2.76 -16.02 15.63
N HIS A 3 -2.74 -17.33 15.37
CA HIS A 3 -2.97 -18.37 16.36
C HIS A 3 -1.91 -18.45 17.48
N GLN A 4 -0.71 -17.92 17.23
CA GLN A 4 0.37 -17.90 18.23
C GLN A 4 0.31 -16.66 19.11
N THR A 5 -0.17 -15.55 18.58
CA THR A 5 -0.18 -14.25 19.28
C THR A 5 -1.56 -13.83 19.74
N PHE A 6 -2.61 -14.51 19.27
CA PHE A 6 -4.03 -14.16 19.47
C PHE A 6 -4.39 -12.74 19.00
N ARG A 7 -3.54 -12.13 18.16
CA ARG A 7 -3.80 -10.86 17.52
C ARG A 7 -4.52 -11.09 16.19
N ASN A 8 -5.58 -10.36 15.94
CA ASN A 8 -6.32 -10.46 14.69
C ASN A 8 -5.84 -9.37 13.71
N THR A 9 -4.93 -9.74 12.81
CA THR A 9 -4.51 -8.86 11.71
C THR A 9 -5.49 -9.04 10.53
N PRO A 10 -6.07 -7.97 10.00
CA PRO A 10 -6.97 -8.05 8.85
C PRO A 10 -6.35 -8.80 7.67
N LEU A 11 -7.19 -9.54 6.95
CA LEU A 11 -6.75 -10.32 5.78
C LEU A 11 -6.14 -9.41 4.70
N GLU A 12 -6.68 -8.20 4.55
CA GLU A 12 -6.15 -7.18 3.66
C GLU A 12 -4.72 -6.76 4.04
N THR A 13 -4.48 -6.42 5.31
CA THR A 13 -3.14 -6.02 5.77
C THR A 13 -2.12 -7.13 5.58
N ARG A 14 -2.50 -8.39 5.81
CA ARG A 14 -1.63 -9.54 5.55
C ARG A 14 -1.23 -9.63 4.08
N ALA A 15 -2.17 -9.46 3.17
CA ALA A 15 -1.89 -9.47 1.73
C ALA A 15 -1.05 -8.26 1.30
N ASN A 16 -1.38 -7.05 1.78
CA ASN A 16 -0.66 -5.82 1.45
C ASN A 16 0.84 -5.89 1.84
N VAL A 17 1.16 -6.57 2.93
CA VAL A 17 2.56 -6.85 3.30
C VAL A 17 3.18 -7.91 2.39
N ALA A 18 2.45 -9.00 2.14
CA ALA A 18 2.98 -10.15 1.40
C ALA A 18 3.27 -9.85 -0.08
N TYR A 19 2.58 -8.89 -0.70
CA TYR A 19 2.83 -8.51 -2.10
C TYR A 19 4.27 -8.05 -2.37
N PHE A 20 4.91 -7.42 -1.39
CA PHE A 20 6.29 -6.94 -1.51
C PHE A 20 7.36 -8.00 -1.19
N GLY A 21 6.94 -9.21 -0.89
CA GLY A 21 7.82 -10.34 -0.59
C GLY A 21 7.34 -11.61 -1.27
N THR A 22 7.34 -12.72 -0.52
CA THR A 22 6.79 -14.00 -0.99
C THR A 22 5.29 -14.05 -0.71
N PHE A 23 4.48 -13.94 -1.76
CA PHE A 23 3.04 -13.97 -1.65
C PHE A 23 2.49 -15.38 -1.72
N GLY A 24 1.70 -15.77 -0.73
CA GLY A 24 1.00 -17.05 -0.67
C GLY A 24 0.05 -17.12 0.52
N TYR A 25 -0.71 -18.21 0.59
CA TYR A 25 -1.64 -18.49 1.68
C TYR A 25 -1.28 -19.82 2.33
N GLU A 26 -1.03 -19.74 3.64
CA GLU A 26 -0.85 -20.91 4.51
C GLU A 26 -2.02 -20.92 5.51
N LEU A 27 -3.17 -21.40 5.05
CA LEU A 27 -4.40 -21.47 5.83
C LEU A 27 -5.33 -22.56 5.29
N ASP A 28 -6.24 -23.05 6.15
CA ASP A 28 -7.27 -23.99 5.74
C ASP A 28 -8.41 -23.26 5.02
N VAL A 29 -8.47 -23.41 3.71
CA VAL A 29 -9.47 -22.76 2.85
C VAL A 29 -10.92 -23.22 3.14
N ASN A 30 -11.10 -24.37 3.82
CA ASN A 30 -12.43 -24.88 4.15
C ASN A 30 -13.05 -24.11 5.33
N GLN A 31 -12.22 -23.48 6.17
CA GLN A 31 -12.68 -22.69 7.31
C GLN A 31 -13.00 -21.23 6.95
N LEU A 32 -12.72 -20.82 5.72
CA LEU A 32 -12.99 -19.48 5.25
C LEU A 32 -14.47 -19.25 4.93
N THR A 33 -14.97 -18.08 5.28
CA THR A 33 -16.29 -17.63 4.85
C THR A 33 -16.33 -17.38 3.34
N PHE A 34 -17.52 -17.21 2.80
CA PHE A 34 -17.69 -16.86 1.38
C PHE A 34 -17.02 -15.51 1.06
N GLU A 35 -17.21 -14.52 1.93
CA GLU A 35 -16.64 -13.17 1.80
C GLU A 35 -15.11 -13.20 1.80
N GLU A 36 -14.51 -13.97 2.72
CA GLU A 36 -13.05 -14.13 2.77
C GLU A 36 -12.50 -14.78 1.50
N LYS A 37 -13.20 -15.78 0.95
CA LYS A 37 -12.82 -16.40 -0.33
C LYS A 37 -12.87 -15.41 -1.49
N GLU A 38 -13.87 -14.53 -1.54
CA GLU A 38 -13.94 -13.47 -2.56
C GLU A 38 -12.82 -12.42 -2.40
N ILE A 39 -12.48 -12.06 -1.17
CA ILE A 39 -11.32 -11.19 -0.89
C ILE A 39 -10.03 -11.84 -1.39
N ILE A 40 -9.80 -13.10 -1.08
CA ILE A 40 -8.61 -13.84 -1.53
C ILE A 40 -8.53 -13.90 -3.06
N LYS A 41 -9.63 -14.14 -3.75
CA LYS A 41 -9.65 -14.13 -5.23
C LYS A 41 -9.20 -12.76 -5.79
N LYS A 42 -9.69 -11.66 -5.21
CA LYS A 42 -9.26 -10.30 -5.60
C LYS A 42 -7.77 -10.09 -5.33
N GLN A 43 -7.27 -10.53 -4.17
CA GLN A 43 -5.86 -10.44 -3.81
C GLN A 43 -4.96 -11.23 -4.77
N ILE A 44 -5.36 -12.44 -5.14
CA ILE A 44 -4.63 -13.25 -6.13
C ILE A 44 -4.63 -12.57 -7.50
N SER A 45 -5.76 -12.00 -7.93
CA SER A 45 -5.87 -11.28 -9.19
C SER A 45 -4.97 -10.05 -9.21
N PHE A 46 -4.94 -9.29 -8.11
CA PHE A 46 -4.05 -8.14 -7.94
C PHE A 46 -2.57 -8.56 -8.02
N MET A 47 -2.18 -9.60 -7.29
CA MET A 47 -0.80 -10.11 -7.37
C MET A 47 -0.43 -10.57 -8.79
N LYS A 48 -1.32 -11.25 -9.49
CA LYS A 48 -1.07 -11.67 -10.88
C LYS A 48 -0.88 -10.47 -11.81
N GLN A 49 -1.68 -9.42 -11.64
CA GLN A 49 -1.60 -8.18 -12.44
C GLN A 49 -0.28 -7.45 -12.24
N TYR A 50 0.19 -7.34 -10.99
CA TYR A 50 1.37 -6.53 -10.64
C TYR A 50 2.62 -7.36 -10.33
N ARG A 51 2.59 -8.67 -10.59
CA ARG A 51 3.70 -9.58 -10.28
C ARG A 51 5.03 -9.10 -10.85
N SER A 52 5.04 -8.68 -12.11
CA SER A 52 6.27 -8.20 -12.76
C SER A 52 6.85 -6.98 -12.04
N LEU A 53 5.99 -6.04 -11.63
CA LEU A 53 6.42 -4.86 -10.89
C LEU A 53 6.98 -5.25 -9.51
N PHE A 54 6.29 -6.09 -8.74
CA PHE A 54 6.76 -6.52 -7.42
C PHE A 54 8.08 -7.32 -7.47
N GLN A 55 8.27 -8.16 -8.51
CA GLN A 55 9.44 -9.03 -8.61
C GLN A 55 10.66 -8.36 -9.25
N PHE A 56 10.46 -7.45 -10.20
CA PHE A 56 11.53 -6.89 -11.00
C PHE A 56 11.68 -5.37 -10.88
N GLY A 57 10.74 -4.67 -10.23
CA GLY A 57 10.86 -3.25 -9.97
C GLY A 57 11.93 -2.93 -8.92
N THR A 58 12.32 -1.67 -8.84
CA THR A 58 13.26 -1.19 -7.83
C THR A 58 12.51 -0.93 -6.52
N PHE A 59 12.98 -1.56 -5.44
CA PHE A 59 12.38 -1.44 -4.10
C PHE A 59 13.01 -0.32 -3.30
N TYR A 60 12.20 0.54 -2.69
CA TYR A 60 12.61 1.62 -1.80
C TYR A 60 11.94 1.50 -0.43
N ARG A 61 12.71 1.72 0.64
CA ARG A 61 12.19 1.89 2.01
C ARG A 61 11.97 3.37 2.26
N LEU A 62 10.73 3.74 2.62
CA LEU A 62 10.35 5.14 2.83
C LEU A 62 10.28 5.50 4.31
N LYS A 63 9.72 4.61 5.14
CA LYS A 63 9.67 4.76 6.60
C LYS A 63 10.07 3.47 7.29
N SER A 64 10.87 3.61 8.35
CA SER A 64 11.34 2.48 9.15
C SER A 64 10.37 2.15 10.29
N PRO A 65 10.02 0.87 10.51
CA PRO A 65 9.20 0.45 11.64
C PRO A 65 9.90 0.59 13.00
N PHE A 66 11.21 0.83 12.99
CA PHE A 66 12.01 0.94 14.22
C PHE A 66 12.06 2.36 14.78
N THR A 67 11.61 3.35 14.01
CA THR A 67 11.69 4.78 14.39
C THR A 67 10.34 5.41 14.64
N SER A 68 9.27 4.78 14.19
CA SER A 68 7.90 5.30 14.34
C SER A 68 6.86 4.17 14.29
N ASN A 69 5.63 4.50 14.63
CA ASN A 69 4.48 3.63 14.47
C ASN A 69 3.99 3.52 13.01
N GLU A 70 4.77 4.03 12.06
CA GLU A 70 4.47 3.97 10.64
C GLU A 70 5.58 3.25 9.89
N THR A 71 5.20 2.45 8.92
CA THR A 71 6.11 1.79 8.00
C THR A 71 5.65 2.04 6.59
N ALA A 72 6.57 2.35 5.70
CA ALA A 72 6.25 2.49 4.30
C ALA A 72 7.40 2.04 3.41
N TRP A 73 7.04 1.44 2.30
CA TRP A 73 7.95 1.08 1.22
C TRP A 73 7.25 1.19 -0.12
N MET A 74 8.00 1.15 -1.18
CA MET A 74 7.46 1.18 -2.53
C MET A 74 8.28 0.36 -3.51
N VAL A 75 7.67 0.02 -4.62
CA VAL A 75 8.32 -0.55 -5.78
C VAL A 75 8.01 0.29 -7.00
N VAL A 76 9.03 0.58 -7.82
CA VAL A 76 8.93 1.41 -9.03
C VAL A 76 9.39 0.57 -10.22
N SER A 77 8.65 0.62 -11.33
CA SER A 77 9.06 -0.03 -12.59
C SER A 77 10.34 0.61 -13.15
N HIS A 78 11.13 -0.14 -13.90
CA HIS A 78 12.38 0.35 -14.47
C HIS A 78 12.20 1.54 -15.42
N ASP A 79 11.09 1.56 -16.15
CA ASP A 79 10.69 2.66 -17.06
C ASP A 79 10.02 3.83 -16.33
N LYS A 80 9.84 3.69 -15.00
CA LYS A 80 9.17 4.67 -14.15
C LYS A 80 7.76 5.06 -14.61
N THR A 81 7.06 4.13 -15.26
CA THR A 81 5.67 4.36 -15.70
C THR A 81 4.65 3.97 -14.65
N GLN A 82 5.05 3.18 -13.66
CA GLN A 82 4.18 2.74 -12.58
C GLN A 82 4.95 2.48 -11.30
N ALA A 83 4.27 2.69 -10.18
CA ALA A 83 4.77 2.36 -8.86
C ALA A 83 3.65 1.90 -7.93
N ILE A 84 3.98 1.13 -6.92
CA ILE A 84 3.05 0.78 -5.83
C ILE A 84 3.72 1.13 -4.52
N VAL A 85 3.00 1.88 -3.69
CA VAL A 85 3.42 2.26 -2.32
C VAL A 85 2.58 1.47 -1.34
N GLY A 86 3.23 0.80 -0.39
CA GLY A 86 2.59 0.20 0.77
C GLY A 86 2.82 1.08 1.99
N TYR A 87 1.73 1.47 2.65
CA TYR A 87 1.76 2.21 3.90
C TYR A 87 1.09 1.38 4.99
N TYR A 88 1.70 1.33 6.16
CA TYR A 88 1.28 0.50 7.28
C TYR A 88 1.38 1.27 8.59
N ARG A 89 0.37 1.10 9.45
CA ARG A 89 0.35 1.66 10.79
C ARG A 89 -0.17 0.60 11.77
N PRO A 90 0.71 0.02 12.61
CA PRO A 90 0.32 -1.03 13.56
C PRO A 90 -0.69 -0.59 14.62
N LEU A 91 -0.51 0.59 15.20
CA LEU A 91 -1.38 1.09 16.25
C LEU A 91 -2.12 2.36 15.81
N GLN A 92 -3.41 2.44 16.13
CA GLN A 92 -4.17 3.65 15.91
C GLN A 92 -3.74 4.73 16.91
N GLU A 93 -3.56 5.95 16.42
CA GLU A 93 -3.24 7.12 17.22
C GLU A 93 -4.44 8.06 17.33
N VAL A 94 -4.52 8.80 18.43
CA VAL A 94 -5.58 9.79 18.67
C VAL A 94 -5.19 11.11 18.00
N ASN A 95 -6.16 11.79 17.38
CA ASN A 95 -5.96 13.13 16.78
C ASN A 95 -4.80 13.20 15.78
N VAL A 96 -4.77 12.27 14.88
CA VAL A 96 -3.74 12.21 13.83
C VAL A 96 -3.90 13.39 12.88
N GLY A 97 -2.84 14.18 12.71
CA GLY A 97 -2.80 15.26 11.73
C GLY A 97 -2.62 14.77 10.29
N TYR A 98 -2.58 15.71 9.35
CA TYR A 98 -2.24 15.41 7.96
C TYR A 98 -0.85 14.78 7.88
N ARG A 99 -0.78 13.68 7.15
CA ARG A 99 0.47 12.96 6.89
C ARG A 99 0.85 13.06 5.44
N ARG A 100 2.12 13.36 5.20
CA ARG A 100 2.72 13.31 3.87
C ARG A 100 3.85 12.30 3.88
N LEU A 101 3.93 11.53 2.81
CA LEU A 101 4.95 10.52 2.59
C LEU A 101 5.74 10.87 1.35
N PRO A 102 6.95 11.44 1.48
CA PRO A 102 7.84 11.65 0.34
C PRO A 102 8.16 10.30 -0.32
N LEU A 103 8.00 10.24 -1.64
CA LEU A 103 8.28 9.06 -2.44
C LEU A 103 9.71 9.10 -2.99
N LEU A 104 10.17 8.00 -3.57
CA LEU A 104 11.51 7.88 -4.13
C LEU A 104 11.48 7.19 -5.50
N GLY A 105 12.46 7.53 -6.34
CA GLY A 105 12.73 6.81 -7.58
C GLY A 105 11.77 7.06 -8.72
N LEU A 106 10.83 7.98 -8.59
CA LEU A 106 9.96 8.41 -9.66
C LEU A 106 10.73 9.25 -10.70
N ASP A 107 10.11 9.53 -11.82
CA ASP A 107 10.59 10.49 -12.81
C ASP A 107 10.03 11.86 -12.46
N GLU A 108 10.90 12.86 -12.34
CA GLU A 108 10.52 14.21 -11.89
C GLU A 108 9.53 14.88 -12.85
N ASP A 109 9.71 14.63 -14.15
CA ASP A 109 8.95 15.27 -15.22
C ASP A 109 7.66 14.52 -15.59
N LYS A 110 7.48 13.29 -15.08
CA LYS A 110 6.29 12.50 -15.35
C LYS A 110 5.14 12.86 -14.42
N MET A 111 3.95 12.90 -14.99
CA MET A 111 2.70 13.01 -14.24
C MET A 111 2.18 11.63 -13.88
N TYR A 112 1.82 11.43 -12.62
CA TYR A 112 1.27 10.17 -12.10
C TYR A 112 -0.15 10.37 -11.59
N HIS A 113 -1.03 9.47 -12.00
CA HIS A 113 -2.37 9.36 -11.42
C HIS A 113 -2.33 8.50 -10.16
N VAL A 114 -2.77 9.05 -9.03
CA VAL A 114 -2.86 8.36 -7.74
C VAL A 114 -4.01 8.92 -6.91
N ASN A 115 -4.87 8.05 -6.38
CA ASN A 115 -6.03 8.44 -5.55
C ASN A 115 -6.95 9.52 -6.18
N GLY A 116 -7.15 9.47 -7.49
CA GLY A 116 -7.98 10.46 -8.18
C GLY A 116 -7.32 11.82 -8.42
N LEU A 117 -6.04 11.96 -8.09
CA LEU A 117 -5.24 13.16 -8.32
C LEU A 117 -4.15 12.87 -9.36
N ASP A 118 -3.80 13.89 -10.11
CA ASP A 118 -2.68 13.88 -11.03
C ASP A 118 -1.59 14.78 -10.45
N LEU A 119 -0.44 14.21 -10.14
CA LEU A 119 0.67 14.87 -9.46
C LEU A 119 1.98 14.57 -10.20
N TYR A 120 2.86 15.55 -10.30
CA TYR A 120 4.19 15.34 -10.87
C TYR A 120 5.09 14.51 -9.95
N GLY A 121 6.05 13.81 -10.52
CA GLY A 121 6.99 13.00 -9.76
C GLY A 121 7.84 13.82 -8.80
N ASP A 122 8.26 15.02 -9.18
CA ASP A 122 8.97 15.96 -8.30
C ASP A 122 8.10 16.36 -7.10
N GLU A 123 6.82 16.66 -7.29
CA GLU A 123 5.88 16.97 -6.23
C GLU A 123 5.72 15.79 -5.26
N LEU A 124 5.54 14.57 -5.80
CA LEU A 124 5.42 13.35 -5.00
C LEU A 124 6.69 13.03 -4.21
N MET A 125 7.88 13.35 -4.73
CA MET A 125 9.14 13.10 -4.06
C MET A 125 9.50 14.19 -3.04
N ASN A 126 9.19 15.47 -3.30
CA ASN A 126 9.60 16.58 -2.43
C ASN A 126 8.51 16.99 -1.43
N VAL A 127 7.24 17.06 -1.85
CA VAL A 127 6.11 17.42 -0.98
C VAL A 127 5.48 16.17 -0.34
N GLY A 128 5.44 15.08 -1.08
CA GLY A 128 4.98 13.78 -0.64
C GLY A 128 3.52 13.48 -0.93
N LEU A 129 3.24 12.19 -1.04
CA LEU A 129 1.90 11.63 -1.17
C LEU A 129 1.08 11.92 0.09
N ILE A 130 -0.13 12.43 -0.07
CA ILE A 130 -1.07 12.59 1.05
C ILE A 130 -1.55 11.22 1.49
N ILE A 131 -1.27 10.89 2.75
CA ILE A 131 -1.79 9.68 3.38
C ILE A 131 -3.18 10.02 3.91
N SER A 132 -4.18 9.60 3.17
CA SER A 132 -5.58 9.75 3.57
C SER A 132 -5.99 8.61 4.51
N ASP A 133 -5.54 8.71 5.73
CA ASP A 133 -6.25 8.06 6.81
C ASP A 133 -7.05 9.17 7.48
N SER A 134 -8.31 9.10 7.40
CA SER A 134 -9.14 10.18 7.87
C SER A 134 -9.01 10.35 9.37
N SER A 135 -8.23 11.31 9.74
CA SER A 135 -8.39 11.97 11.02
C SER A 135 -9.70 12.79 11.10
N CYS A 136 -10.47 12.85 10.04
CA CYS A 136 -11.61 13.76 9.90
C CYS A 136 -12.99 13.06 9.95
N GLY A 137 -13.08 11.83 10.45
CA GLY A 137 -14.37 11.18 10.71
C GLY A 137 -15.15 10.70 9.48
N GLU A 138 -14.65 10.87 8.28
CA GLU A 138 -15.34 10.44 7.06
C GLU A 138 -14.96 9.04 6.58
N ASN A 139 -14.01 8.39 7.22
CA ASN A 139 -13.59 7.07 6.81
C ASN A 139 -14.39 5.98 7.49
N LYS A 140 -15.26 5.41 6.72
CA LYS A 140 -16.00 4.19 7.11
C LYS A 140 -15.14 2.93 6.95
N ASP A 141 -13.95 3.06 6.36
CA ASP A 141 -13.10 1.94 5.98
C ASP A 141 -11.92 1.80 6.95
N GLY A 142 -12.14 1.04 8.03
CA GLY A 142 -11.06 0.39 8.73
C GLY A 142 -10.12 1.27 9.54
N ILE A 143 -10.64 2.30 10.22
CA ILE A 143 -9.86 2.98 11.26
C ILE A 143 -9.70 2.02 12.42
N GLY A 144 -8.46 1.72 12.76
CA GLY A 144 -8.12 0.80 13.84
C GLY A 144 -6.67 0.37 13.77
N ASP A 145 -6.31 -0.54 14.66
CA ASP A 145 -4.99 -1.14 14.66
C ASP A 145 -4.77 -1.99 13.39
N TYR A 146 -3.51 -2.14 13.02
CA TYR A 146 -3.07 -2.88 11.83
C TYR A 146 -3.59 -2.32 10.51
N TYR A 147 -3.76 -0.99 10.44
CA TYR A 147 -4.13 -0.31 9.21
C TYR A 147 -3.09 -0.49 8.11
N SER A 148 -3.53 -0.71 6.90
CA SER A 148 -2.67 -0.72 5.72
C SER A 148 -3.39 -0.15 4.51
N LYS A 149 -2.63 0.47 3.61
CA LYS A 149 -3.15 0.95 2.33
C LYS A 149 -2.10 0.81 1.24
N LEU A 150 -2.55 0.39 0.06
CA LEU A 150 -1.75 0.44 -1.15
C LEU A 150 -2.16 1.65 -1.99
N TYR A 151 -1.16 2.37 -2.48
CA TYR A 151 -1.34 3.45 -3.45
C TYR A 151 -0.70 3.03 -4.76
N ILE A 152 -1.50 3.02 -5.81
CA ILE A 152 -1.07 2.63 -7.14
C ILE A 152 -0.87 3.90 -7.94
N LEU A 153 0.35 4.11 -8.41
CA LEU A 153 0.73 5.21 -9.28
C LEU A 153 0.84 4.69 -10.71
N LYS A 154 0.24 5.42 -11.63
CA LYS A 154 0.38 5.16 -13.07
C LYS A 154 0.67 6.45 -13.79
N GLU A 155 1.68 6.42 -14.66
CA GLU A 155 1.96 7.53 -15.55
C GLU A 155 0.70 7.90 -16.35
N ARG A 156 0.36 9.17 -16.35
CA ARG A 156 -0.70 9.72 -17.20
C ARG A 156 -0.08 10.22 -18.49
N LYS A 157 -0.48 9.66 -19.61
CA LYS A 157 -0.09 10.15 -20.93
C LYS A 157 -0.96 11.35 -21.27
N GLU A 158 -0.37 12.39 -21.86
CA GLU A 158 -1.05 13.67 -22.19
C GLU A 158 -2.25 13.55 -23.16
N ASN A 159 -2.59 12.35 -23.64
CA ASN A 159 -3.64 12.10 -24.62
C ASN A 159 -4.75 11.13 -24.15
N GLU A 160 -4.92 10.95 -22.84
CA GLU A 160 -6.04 10.17 -22.30
C GLU A 160 -6.97 10.99 -21.40
#